data_23af0214bf8660061fc628ecd624e953
#
_entry.id   23af0214bf8660061fc628ecd624e953
#
_cell.length_a   1.000
_cell.length_b   1.000
_cell.length_c   1.000
_cell.angle_alpha   90.00
_cell.angle_beta   90.00
_cell.angle_gamma   90.00
#
_symmetry.space_group_name_H-M   'P 1'
#
loop_
_entity.id
_entity.type
_entity.pdbx_description
1 polymer ?
#
loop_
_entity_poly.entity_id
_entity_poly.type
_entity_poly.pdbx_seq_one_letter_code
_entity_poly.pdbx_strand_id
1 'polypeptide(L)'
;MITLLESVQSYHKENEGVMKIIKLSVLTILTLFNQMVLPESTNLDIKINHIQFVGSHNSYKQAMPDGFVKQLMKVNPSLLESLEYEHIPLGDQLDLGIRKLELDVFYLADEERFLVGHVQQIDMNSNCTSLRICLNQIIAWSQNNSTHSPIWISFNAKDDYIFGLPSPQPFSQEAFSLMDSIIEEKLGEKLIRPRDIVDLKWPLLDEARGKFILILDEGGAKRDMYYEGWQQRPMFTNAPEGHPAAAIMIINDPIREFDEIQRLVKAGYMIRTRADADTREARDNDTSRKIAAFKSGAQVVSTDYYLPATHFGNGYQVSLPQPVQCNPVTAPDHCQIKN
;
A
#
# COMPACT_ATOMS: atom_id res chain seq x y z
N MET A 1 76.28 -24.12 39.55
CA MET A 1 76.04 -22.79 38.91
C MET A 1 75.63 -22.91 37.43
N ILE A 2 75.99 -24.02 36.79
CA ILE A 2 75.62 -24.24 35.36
C ILE A 2 74.15 -24.67 35.19
N THR A 3 73.60 -25.45 36.11
CA THR A 3 72.20 -25.97 36.07
C THR A 3 71.09 -24.91 36.28
N LEU A 4 71.39 -23.76 36.91
CA LEU A 4 70.42 -22.68 37.12
C LEU A 4 70.29 -21.77 35.91
N LEU A 5 71.36 -21.65 35.10
CA LEU A 5 71.36 -20.83 33.88
C LEU A 5 70.57 -21.51 32.74
N GLU A 6 70.64 -22.84 32.65
CA GLU A 6 69.85 -23.59 31.63
C GLU A 6 68.33 -23.57 31.92
N SER A 7 67.93 -23.61 33.19
CA SER A 7 66.52 -23.53 33.58
C SER A 7 65.92 -22.16 33.31
N VAL A 8 66.67 -21.08 33.48
CA VAL A 8 66.21 -19.70 33.20
C VAL A 8 66.08 -19.43 31.69
N GLN A 9 67.02 -19.99 30.89
CA GLN A 9 66.91 -19.85 29.41
C GLN A 9 65.78 -20.68 28.83
N SER A 10 65.47 -21.85 29.40
CA SER A 10 64.28 -22.64 28.98
C SER A 10 62.96 -21.91 29.29
N TYR A 11 62.85 -21.30 30.50
CA TYR A 11 61.70 -20.58 30.93
C TYR A 11 61.44 -19.31 30.09
N HIS A 12 62.48 -18.60 29.65
CA HIS A 12 62.34 -17.45 28.76
C HIS A 12 61.91 -17.83 27.35
N LYS A 13 62.37 -18.95 26.80
CA LYS A 13 62.01 -19.42 25.46
C LYS A 13 60.58 -19.90 25.37
N GLU A 14 60.02 -20.56 26.39
CA GLU A 14 58.66 -20.98 26.48
C GLU A 14 57.65 -19.76 26.57
N ASN A 15 58.03 -18.75 27.37
CA ASN A 15 57.20 -17.55 27.52
C ASN A 15 57.17 -16.65 26.26
N GLU A 16 58.28 -16.60 25.49
CA GLU A 16 58.27 -15.90 24.19
C GLU A 16 57.39 -16.59 23.18
N GLY A 17 57.31 -17.91 23.17
CA GLY A 17 56.39 -18.67 22.31
C GLY A 17 54.91 -18.43 22.65
N VAL A 18 54.58 -18.45 23.94
CA VAL A 18 53.22 -18.19 24.42
C VAL A 18 52.81 -16.74 24.17
N MET A 19 53.68 -15.76 24.39
CA MET A 19 53.39 -14.34 24.08
C MET A 19 53.22 -14.08 22.59
N LYS A 20 53.94 -14.77 21.71
CA LYS A 20 53.74 -14.67 20.25
C LYS A 20 52.41 -15.27 19.82
N ILE A 21 52.00 -16.41 20.39
CA ILE A 21 50.67 -17.03 20.10
C ILE A 21 49.54 -16.14 20.58
N ILE A 22 49.64 -15.55 21.77
CA ILE A 22 48.61 -14.63 22.30
C ILE A 22 48.53 -13.36 21.46
N LYS A 23 49.66 -12.77 21.03
CA LYS A 23 49.65 -11.60 20.13
C LYS A 23 49.08 -11.92 18.74
N LEU A 24 49.38 -13.11 18.19
CA LEU A 24 48.80 -13.53 16.91
C LEU A 24 47.31 -13.80 17.02
N SER A 25 46.84 -14.43 18.10
CA SER A 25 45.40 -14.69 18.34
C SER A 25 44.60 -13.40 18.57
N VAL A 26 45.15 -12.42 19.30
CA VAL A 26 44.50 -11.11 19.50
C VAL A 26 44.46 -10.31 18.20
N LEU A 27 45.51 -10.38 17.37
CA LEU A 27 45.53 -9.70 16.08
C LEU A 27 44.51 -10.33 15.10
N THR A 28 44.35 -11.66 15.12
CA THR A 28 43.37 -12.37 14.27
C THR A 28 41.92 -12.11 14.72
N ILE A 29 41.69 -11.98 16.04
CA ILE A 29 40.37 -11.63 16.58
C ILE A 29 40.03 -10.17 16.27
N LEU A 30 40.98 -9.24 16.34
CA LEU A 30 40.76 -7.83 15.94
C LEU A 30 40.52 -7.67 14.44
N THR A 31 41.10 -8.49 13.57
CA THR A 31 40.84 -8.46 12.14
C THR A 31 39.49 -9.11 11.77
N LEU A 32 39.01 -10.09 12.57
CA LEU A 32 37.67 -10.67 12.39
C LEU A 32 36.55 -9.75 12.89
N PHE A 33 36.80 -8.91 13.89
CA PHE A 33 35.82 -7.89 14.34
C PHE A 33 35.68 -6.70 13.36
N ASN A 34 36.67 -6.47 12.50
CA ASN A 34 36.60 -5.37 11.51
C ASN A 34 35.91 -5.77 10.20
N GLN A 35 35.28 -6.96 10.11
CA GLN A 35 34.46 -7.39 8.98
C GLN A 35 33.02 -7.68 9.36
N MET A 36 32.51 -7.21 10.49
CA MET A 36 31.09 -6.89 10.58
C MET A 36 30.86 -5.60 9.79
N VAL A 37 30.88 -5.69 8.47
CA VAL A 37 30.19 -4.75 7.61
C VAL A 37 28.73 -4.90 8.00
N LEU A 38 28.24 -4.01 8.85
CA LEU A 38 26.80 -3.77 8.97
C LEU A 38 26.32 -3.61 7.54
N PRO A 39 25.26 -4.30 7.11
CA PRO A 39 24.73 -4.06 5.78
C PRO A 39 24.45 -2.56 5.71
N GLU A 40 25.16 -1.89 4.83
CA GLU A 40 24.94 -0.49 4.52
C GLU A 40 23.46 -0.39 4.14
N SER A 41 22.67 0.30 4.97
CA SER A 41 21.26 0.53 4.69
C SER A 41 21.21 1.35 3.39
N THR A 42 20.97 0.67 2.29
CA THR A 42 20.94 1.29 0.95
C THR A 42 19.69 2.17 0.74
N ASN A 43 18.80 2.26 1.74
CA ASN A 43 17.56 3.04 1.70
C ASN A 43 17.60 4.30 2.58
N LEU A 44 18.78 4.75 3.03
CA LEU A 44 18.94 5.82 4.03
C LEU A 44 18.26 7.15 3.65
N ASP A 45 17.93 7.37 2.39
CA ASP A 45 17.30 8.59 1.88
C ASP A 45 16.06 8.33 0.99
N ILE A 46 15.65 7.08 0.84
CA ILE A 46 14.46 6.76 0.04
C ILE A 46 13.20 7.07 0.86
N LYS A 47 12.38 7.97 0.35
CA LYS A 47 11.09 8.34 0.95
C LYS A 47 9.96 7.51 0.36
N ILE A 48 8.80 7.48 1.04
CA ILE A 48 7.64 6.72 0.56
C ILE A 48 7.05 7.28 -0.75
N ASN A 49 7.25 8.54 -1.09
CA ASN A 49 6.87 9.09 -2.40
C ASN A 49 7.93 8.85 -3.50
N HIS A 50 9.05 8.22 -3.17
CA HIS A 50 10.06 7.74 -4.11
C HIS A 50 9.84 6.29 -4.55
N ILE A 51 8.78 5.64 -4.08
CA ILE A 51 8.45 4.27 -4.47
C ILE A 51 7.18 4.22 -5.30
N GLN A 52 7.02 3.12 -6.06
CA GLN A 52 5.82 2.82 -6.83
C GLN A 52 5.38 1.40 -6.54
N PHE A 53 4.07 1.15 -6.44
CA PHE A 53 3.49 -0.14 -6.11
C PHE A 53 2.13 -0.36 -6.77
N VAL A 54 1.75 -1.63 -6.85
CA VAL A 54 0.45 -2.05 -7.38
C VAL A 54 -0.57 -2.17 -6.25
N GLY A 55 -1.80 -1.79 -6.56
CA GLY A 55 -2.96 -1.97 -5.70
C GLY A 55 -4.13 -2.62 -6.41
N SER A 56 -4.98 -3.32 -5.68
CA SER A 56 -6.26 -3.78 -6.17
C SER A 56 -7.34 -2.70 -6.06
N HIS A 57 -8.25 -2.67 -7.02
CA HIS A 57 -9.48 -1.88 -6.98
C HIS A 57 -10.59 -2.76 -6.41
N ASN A 58 -11.46 -2.24 -5.54
CA ASN A 58 -12.51 -3.02 -4.85
C ASN A 58 -11.97 -4.33 -4.26
N SER A 59 -10.91 -4.24 -3.47
CA SER A 59 -10.07 -5.39 -3.04
C SER A 59 -10.82 -6.52 -2.33
N TYR A 60 -11.98 -6.20 -1.77
CA TYR A 60 -12.88 -7.11 -1.06
C TYR A 60 -13.77 -7.94 -1.99
N LYS A 61 -13.95 -7.52 -3.26
CA LYS A 61 -14.98 -8.01 -4.18
C LYS A 61 -14.78 -9.49 -4.52
N GLN A 62 -15.87 -10.24 -4.43
CA GLN A 62 -16.00 -11.61 -4.94
C GLN A 62 -16.97 -11.67 -6.12
N ALA A 63 -16.96 -12.76 -6.86
CA ALA A 63 -17.88 -12.97 -7.98
C ALA A 63 -19.33 -12.77 -7.56
N MET A 64 -20.09 -12.15 -8.44
CA MET A 64 -21.53 -11.99 -8.25
C MET A 64 -22.25 -13.34 -8.26
N PRO A 65 -23.36 -13.51 -7.52
CA PRO A 65 -24.18 -14.71 -7.60
C PRO A 65 -24.72 -14.95 -9.02
N ASP A 66 -24.71 -16.20 -9.49
CA ASP A 66 -25.18 -16.60 -10.83
C ASP A 66 -26.58 -16.08 -11.20
N GLY A 67 -27.45 -15.95 -10.22
CA GLY A 67 -28.80 -15.39 -10.42
C GLY A 67 -28.78 -13.96 -10.91
N PHE A 68 -27.94 -13.11 -10.31
CA PHE A 68 -27.75 -11.72 -10.71
C PHE A 68 -27.02 -11.61 -12.05
N VAL A 69 -25.99 -12.41 -12.27
CA VAL A 69 -25.26 -12.46 -13.55
C VAL A 69 -26.26 -12.72 -14.71
N LYS A 70 -27.12 -13.75 -14.58
CA LYS A 70 -28.13 -14.08 -15.60
C LYS A 70 -29.17 -12.96 -15.81
N GLN A 71 -29.51 -12.23 -14.76
CA GLN A 71 -30.43 -11.11 -14.86
C GLN A 71 -29.78 -9.91 -15.52
N LEU A 72 -28.57 -9.51 -15.09
CA LEU A 72 -27.83 -8.38 -15.67
C LEU A 72 -27.50 -8.62 -17.14
N MET A 73 -27.15 -9.84 -17.53
CA MET A 73 -26.92 -10.19 -18.93
C MET A 73 -28.12 -9.87 -19.84
N LYS A 74 -29.34 -9.93 -19.30
CA LYS A 74 -30.55 -9.63 -20.06
C LYS A 74 -30.90 -8.14 -20.09
N VAL A 75 -30.64 -7.40 -19.01
CA VAL A 75 -31.14 -6.04 -18.84
C VAL A 75 -30.03 -4.98 -19.05
N ASN A 76 -28.80 -5.28 -18.73
CA ASN A 76 -27.66 -4.38 -18.91
C ASN A 76 -26.33 -5.17 -19.05
N PRO A 77 -26.05 -5.73 -20.24
CA PRO A 77 -24.81 -6.50 -20.48
C PRO A 77 -23.55 -5.68 -20.22
N SER A 78 -23.52 -4.39 -20.56
CA SER A 78 -22.35 -3.53 -20.36
C SER A 78 -22.03 -3.33 -18.89
N LEU A 79 -23.03 -3.23 -18.02
CA LEU A 79 -22.82 -3.18 -16.59
C LEU A 79 -22.26 -4.52 -16.07
N LEU A 80 -22.79 -5.65 -16.56
CA LEU A 80 -22.25 -6.96 -16.22
C LEU A 80 -20.77 -7.06 -16.59
N GLU A 81 -20.42 -6.67 -17.82
CA GLU A 81 -19.02 -6.71 -18.28
C GLU A 81 -18.11 -5.88 -17.38
N SER A 82 -18.53 -4.69 -16.95
CA SER A 82 -17.73 -3.82 -16.07
C SER A 82 -17.52 -4.39 -14.67
N LEU A 83 -18.36 -5.34 -14.24
CA LEU A 83 -18.31 -5.98 -12.92
C LEU A 83 -17.67 -7.39 -12.94
N GLU A 84 -17.18 -7.87 -14.08
CA GLU A 84 -16.68 -9.23 -14.25
C GLU A 84 -15.20 -9.37 -13.79
N TYR A 85 -15.00 -9.12 -12.51
CA TYR A 85 -13.73 -9.38 -11.83
C TYR A 85 -13.98 -9.77 -10.38
N GLU A 86 -13.01 -10.43 -9.80
CA GLU A 86 -13.04 -10.86 -8.40
C GLU A 86 -11.62 -10.91 -7.81
N HIS A 87 -11.53 -10.94 -6.50
CA HIS A 87 -10.28 -10.94 -5.78
C HIS A 87 -10.18 -12.07 -4.77
N ILE A 88 -8.96 -12.55 -4.58
CA ILE A 88 -8.59 -13.45 -3.47
C ILE A 88 -8.64 -12.69 -2.13
N PRO A 89 -8.63 -13.39 -0.97
CA PRO A 89 -8.65 -12.75 0.34
C PRO A 89 -7.58 -11.67 0.51
N LEU A 90 -7.87 -10.63 1.33
CA LEU A 90 -6.99 -9.46 1.48
C LEU A 90 -5.56 -9.82 1.90
N GLY A 91 -5.40 -10.78 2.82
CA GLY A 91 -4.08 -11.26 3.25
C GLY A 91 -3.29 -11.89 2.10
N ASP A 92 -3.96 -12.71 1.27
CA ASP A 92 -3.32 -13.38 0.12
C ASP A 92 -2.90 -12.36 -0.96
N GLN A 93 -3.67 -11.26 -1.14
CA GLN A 93 -3.25 -10.16 -2.01
C GLN A 93 -1.97 -9.49 -1.50
N LEU A 94 -1.88 -9.26 -0.18
CA LEU A 94 -0.69 -8.69 0.45
C LEU A 94 0.53 -9.62 0.33
N ASP A 95 0.32 -10.95 0.41
CA ASP A 95 1.37 -11.97 0.19
C ASP A 95 1.89 -11.94 -1.26
N LEU A 96 1.04 -11.65 -2.22
CA LEU A 96 1.42 -11.44 -3.63
C LEU A 96 2.16 -10.11 -3.88
N GLY A 97 2.33 -9.27 -2.87
CA GLY A 97 3.02 -7.99 -3.01
C GLY A 97 2.12 -6.79 -3.29
N ILE A 98 0.79 -6.95 -3.26
CA ILE A 98 -0.12 -5.79 -3.33
C ILE A 98 0.11 -4.90 -2.11
N ARG A 99 0.18 -3.58 -2.35
CA ARG A 99 0.42 -2.58 -1.28
C ARG A 99 -0.63 -1.48 -1.24
N LYS A 100 -1.64 -1.52 -2.10
CA LYS A 100 -2.85 -0.71 -1.97
C LYS A 100 -4.07 -1.61 -2.00
N LEU A 101 -4.96 -1.39 -1.04
CA LEU A 101 -6.28 -2.01 -0.97
C LEU A 101 -7.35 -0.91 -1.07
N GLU A 102 -8.56 -1.30 -1.48
CA GLU A 102 -9.71 -0.41 -1.59
C GLU A 102 -10.94 -1.06 -0.98
N LEU A 103 -11.64 -0.32 -0.14
CA LEU A 103 -12.85 -0.77 0.57
C LEU A 103 -13.98 0.23 0.35
N ASP A 104 -15.04 -0.22 -0.32
CA ASP A 104 -16.28 0.54 -0.41
C ASP A 104 -17.15 0.24 0.82
N VAL A 105 -17.57 1.26 1.52
CA VAL A 105 -18.26 1.13 2.81
C VAL A 105 -19.65 1.73 2.76
N PHE A 106 -20.65 0.99 3.29
CA PHE A 106 -22.02 1.43 3.49
C PHE A 106 -22.27 1.63 4.98
N TYR A 107 -22.71 2.79 5.37
CA TYR A 107 -23.05 3.09 6.76
C TYR A 107 -24.39 2.47 7.16
N LEU A 108 -24.44 1.85 8.33
CA LEU A 108 -25.63 1.33 9.00
C LEU A 108 -25.76 2.00 10.38
N ALA A 109 -26.52 3.10 10.46
CA ALA A 109 -26.62 3.92 11.66
C ALA A 109 -27.23 3.14 12.85
N ASP A 110 -28.29 2.35 12.62
CA ASP A 110 -28.96 1.59 13.66
C ASP A 110 -28.08 0.51 14.30
N GLU A 111 -27.03 0.08 13.59
CA GLU A 111 -26.11 -0.95 14.03
C GLU A 111 -24.71 -0.39 14.37
N GLU A 112 -24.51 0.91 14.21
CA GLU A 112 -23.24 1.60 14.43
C GLU A 112 -22.06 0.89 13.77
N ARG A 113 -22.23 0.48 12.49
CA ARG A 113 -21.23 -0.26 11.71
C ARG A 113 -21.23 0.09 10.23
N PHE A 114 -20.23 -0.41 9.52
CA PHE A 114 -20.10 -0.29 8.07
C PHE A 114 -20.04 -1.67 7.43
N LEU A 115 -20.93 -1.92 6.46
CA LEU A 115 -20.80 -3.05 5.54
C LEU A 115 -19.76 -2.73 4.46
N VAL A 116 -19.16 -3.78 3.90
CA VAL A 116 -18.23 -3.67 2.76
C VAL A 116 -18.80 -4.41 1.58
N GLY A 117 -18.99 -3.71 0.46
CA GLY A 117 -19.57 -4.22 -0.77
C GLY A 117 -19.58 -3.15 -1.85
N HIS A 118 -19.82 -3.51 -3.10
CA HIS A 118 -19.69 -2.61 -4.25
C HIS A 118 -21.01 -1.91 -4.64
N VAL A 119 -22.02 -2.70 -5.01
CA VAL A 119 -23.35 -2.19 -5.38
C VAL A 119 -24.39 -2.87 -4.51
N GLN A 120 -25.13 -2.06 -3.75
CA GLN A 120 -26.15 -2.58 -2.83
C GLN A 120 -27.11 -3.56 -3.51
N GLN A 121 -27.38 -4.69 -2.85
CA GLN A 121 -28.22 -5.80 -3.30
C GLN A 121 -27.73 -6.56 -4.54
N ILE A 122 -26.92 -5.96 -5.42
CA ILE A 122 -26.49 -6.55 -6.69
C ILE A 122 -25.11 -7.18 -6.55
N ASP A 123 -24.14 -6.46 -5.98
CA ASP A 123 -22.74 -6.83 -5.92
C ASP A 123 -22.17 -6.60 -4.50
N MET A 124 -22.68 -7.38 -3.55
CA MET A 124 -22.32 -7.31 -2.13
C MET A 124 -21.47 -8.47 -1.65
N ASN A 125 -21.11 -9.41 -2.55
CA ASN A 125 -20.21 -10.49 -2.20
C ASN A 125 -18.81 -9.94 -1.89
N SER A 126 -18.32 -10.29 -0.70
CA SER A 126 -17.12 -9.70 -0.14
C SER A 126 -16.29 -10.73 0.62
N ASN A 127 -14.97 -10.67 0.46
CA ASN A 127 -13.97 -11.40 1.28
C ASN A 127 -14.02 -11.00 2.76
N CYS A 128 -14.54 -9.82 3.05
CA CYS A 128 -14.70 -9.29 4.39
C CYS A 128 -15.96 -8.39 4.44
N THR A 129 -17.01 -8.85 5.09
CA THR A 129 -18.36 -8.27 4.99
C THR A 129 -18.56 -6.97 5.78
N SER A 130 -17.58 -6.54 6.61
CA SER A 130 -17.64 -5.29 7.35
C SER A 130 -16.26 -4.66 7.53
N LEU A 131 -16.24 -3.33 7.73
CA LEU A 131 -14.99 -2.57 7.94
C LEU A 131 -14.11 -3.19 9.04
N ARG A 132 -14.69 -3.56 10.18
CA ARG A 132 -13.94 -4.16 11.29
C ARG A 132 -13.32 -5.51 10.92
N ILE A 133 -14.04 -6.34 10.15
CA ILE A 133 -13.52 -7.64 9.67
C ILE A 133 -12.38 -7.41 8.69
N CYS A 134 -12.53 -6.50 7.72
CA CYS A 134 -11.49 -6.19 6.74
C CYS A 134 -10.22 -5.67 7.43
N LEU A 135 -10.35 -4.71 8.34
CA LEU A 135 -9.21 -4.18 9.10
C LEU A 135 -8.54 -5.26 9.96
N ASN A 136 -9.30 -6.14 10.60
CA ASN A 136 -8.74 -7.25 11.39
C ASN A 136 -7.91 -8.21 10.51
N GLN A 137 -8.36 -8.53 9.28
CA GLN A 137 -7.59 -9.38 8.35
C GLN A 137 -6.27 -8.71 7.93
N ILE A 138 -6.32 -7.42 7.58
CA ILE A 138 -5.15 -6.63 7.19
C ILE A 138 -4.15 -6.52 8.34
N ILE A 139 -4.63 -6.24 9.55
CA ILE A 139 -3.80 -6.12 10.75
C ILE A 139 -3.14 -7.45 11.12
N ALA A 140 -3.88 -8.55 11.05
CA ALA A 140 -3.33 -9.88 11.32
C ALA A 140 -2.20 -10.21 10.35
N TRP A 141 -2.35 -9.89 9.06
CA TRP A 141 -1.28 -10.02 8.08
C TRP A 141 -0.08 -9.11 8.42
N SER A 142 -0.33 -7.84 8.72
CA SER A 142 0.72 -6.87 9.09
C SER A 142 1.52 -7.28 10.33
N GLN A 143 0.87 -7.89 11.32
CA GLN A 143 1.55 -8.39 12.53
C GLN A 143 2.54 -9.50 12.21
N ASN A 144 2.20 -10.38 11.26
CA ASN A 144 3.06 -11.47 10.81
C ASN A 144 4.16 -11.01 9.83
N ASN A 145 4.01 -9.81 9.28
CA ASN A 145 4.91 -9.21 8.28
C ASN A 145 5.37 -7.81 8.73
N SER A 146 5.81 -7.64 9.96
CA SER A 146 5.97 -6.34 10.64
C SER A 146 6.88 -5.32 9.96
N THR A 147 7.72 -5.75 9.02
CA THR A 147 8.65 -4.91 8.25
C THR A 147 8.15 -4.59 6.83
N HIS A 148 6.88 -4.89 6.52
CA HIS A 148 6.30 -4.61 5.20
C HIS A 148 6.45 -3.13 4.82
N SER A 149 6.56 -2.83 3.51
CA SER A 149 6.43 -1.46 3.02
C SER A 149 5.03 -0.91 3.34
N PRO A 150 4.84 0.42 3.44
CA PRO A 150 3.55 0.99 3.82
C PRO A 150 2.39 0.44 2.99
N ILE A 151 1.28 0.13 3.66
CA ILE A 151 0.04 -0.29 3.01
C ILE A 151 -0.88 0.92 2.89
N TRP A 152 -1.32 1.19 1.67
CA TRP A 152 -2.33 2.19 1.36
C TRP A 152 -3.72 1.55 1.38
N ILE A 153 -4.68 2.19 2.05
CA ILE A 153 -6.09 1.76 2.04
C ILE A 153 -6.95 2.94 1.61
N SER A 154 -7.63 2.81 0.47
CA SER A 154 -8.64 3.76 0.02
C SER A 154 -10.01 3.35 0.51
N PHE A 155 -10.84 4.33 0.84
CA PHE A 155 -12.24 4.13 1.22
C PHE A 155 -13.14 4.96 0.32
N ASN A 156 -14.18 4.31 -0.23
CA ASN A 156 -15.29 4.98 -0.88
C ASN A 156 -16.53 4.92 0.02
N ALA A 157 -17.08 6.07 0.34
CA ALA A 157 -18.28 6.22 1.16
C ALA A 157 -19.54 6.09 0.29
N LYS A 158 -20.14 4.90 0.27
CA LYS A 158 -21.22 4.52 -0.64
C LYS A 158 -22.57 4.99 -0.11
N ASP A 159 -23.06 6.13 -0.61
CA ASP A 159 -24.39 6.65 -0.29
C ASP A 159 -25.15 7.19 -1.52
N ASP A 160 -24.62 6.93 -2.73
CA ASP A 160 -25.23 7.37 -3.96
C ASP A 160 -26.54 6.62 -4.23
N TYR A 161 -27.56 7.37 -4.65
CA TYR A 161 -28.84 6.81 -5.07
C TYR A 161 -28.70 6.11 -6.43
N ILE A 162 -29.12 4.85 -6.48
CA ILE A 162 -29.23 4.09 -7.73
C ILE A 162 -30.70 3.81 -8.00
N PHE A 163 -31.20 4.24 -9.17
CA PHE A 163 -32.61 4.05 -9.54
C PHE A 163 -33.01 2.57 -9.47
N GLY A 164 -34.09 2.29 -8.77
CA GLY A 164 -34.61 0.94 -8.60
C GLY A 164 -34.03 0.15 -7.44
N LEU A 165 -33.08 0.72 -6.70
CA LEU A 165 -32.52 0.14 -5.47
C LEU A 165 -32.93 0.99 -4.24
N PRO A 166 -32.96 0.40 -3.03
CA PRO A 166 -33.13 1.16 -1.81
C PRO A 166 -32.01 2.20 -1.65
N SER A 167 -32.33 3.39 -1.14
CA SER A 167 -31.30 4.39 -0.86
C SER A 167 -30.39 3.93 0.30
N PRO A 168 -29.06 4.00 0.16
CA PRO A 168 -28.16 3.83 1.30
C PRO A 168 -28.35 4.94 2.33
N GLN A 169 -27.88 4.71 3.54
CA GLN A 169 -27.81 5.77 4.54
C GLN A 169 -26.70 6.77 4.19
N PRO A 170 -26.96 8.09 4.28
CA PRO A 170 -26.00 9.10 3.89
C PRO A 170 -24.80 9.13 4.86
N PHE A 171 -23.64 9.47 4.33
CA PHE A 171 -22.49 9.77 5.16
C PHE A 171 -22.60 11.17 5.75
N SER A 172 -22.73 11.23 7.07
CA SER A 172 -22.76 12.46 7.87
C SER A 172 -21.46 12.63 8.64
N GLN A 173 -21.31 13.73 9.38
CA GLN A 173 -20.18 13.92 10.31
C GLN A 173 -20.12 12.82 11.39
N GLU A 174 -21.27 12.33 11.86
CA GLU A 174 -21.37 11.24 12.82
C GLU A 174 -20.87 9.94 12.21
N ALA A 175 -21.27 9.63 10.96
CA ALA A 175 -20.77 8.44 10.24
C ALA A 175 -19.25 8.49 10.08
N PHE A 176 -18.71 9.62 9.63
CA PHE A 176 -17.25 9.78 9.53
C PHE A 176 -16.55 9.71 10.88
N SER A 177 -17.12 10.28 11.95
CA SER A 177 -16.54 10.22 13.29
C SER A 177 -16.53 8.78 13.84
N LEU A 178 -17.57 7.99 13.58
CA LEU A 178 -17.60 6.56 13.89
C LEU A 178 -16.54 5.80 13.08
N MET A 179 -16.41 6.08 11.78
CA MET A 179 -15.39 5.47 10.93
C MET A 179 -13.99 5.75 11.43
N ASP A 180 -13.68 7.01 11.77
CA ASP A 180 -12.42 7.43 12.34
C ASP A 180 -12.13 6.71 13.66
N SER A 181 -13.12 6.59 14.54
CA SER A 181 -12.94 5.90 15.83
C SER A 181 -12.63 4.41 15.66
N ILE A 182 -13.25 3.75 14.68
CA ILE A 182 -12.94 2.35 14.33
C ILE A 182 -11.51 2.23 13.78
N ILE A 183 -11.11 3.14 12.91
CA ILE A 183 -9.76 3.20 12.34
C ILE A 183 -8.72 3.42 13.45
N GLU A 184 -8.96 4.39 14.33
CA GLU A 184 -8.07 4.68 15.46
C GLU A 184 -7.93 3.50 16.43
N GLU A 185 -9.04 2.85 16.77
CA GLU A 185 -9.05 1.65 17.61
C GLU A 185 -8.17 0.54 17.00
N LYS A 186 -8.22 0.38 15.68
CA LYS A 186 -7.57 -0.74 14.99
C LYS A 186 -6.13 -0.48 14.59
N LEU A 187 -5.81 0.70 14.11
CA LEU A 187 -4.51 1.03 13.51
C LEU A 187 -3.67 1.98 14.37
N GLY A 188 -4.31 2.93 15.06
CA GLY A 188 -3.69 3.82 16.03
C GLY A 188 -2.34 4.41 15.59
N GLU A 189 -1.28 4.07 16.30
CA GLU A 189 0.08 4.58 16.06
C GLU A 189 0.76 4.04 14.78
N LYS A 190 0.16 3.03 14.14
CA LYS A 190 0.64 2.54 12.85
C LYS A 190 0.24 3.44 11.67
N LEU A 191 -0.55 4.48 11.91
CA LEU A 191 -0.98 5.40 10.87
C LEU A 191 0.09 6.44 10.55
N ILE A 192 0.28 6.72 9.26
CA ILE A 192 0.85 7.96 8.75
C ILE A 192 -0.34 8.88 8.49
N ARG A 193 -0.40 10.00 9.21
CA ARG A 193 -1.59 10.88 9.23
C ARG A 193 -1.38 12.12 8.37
N PRO A 194 -2.46 12.77 7.92
CA PRO A 194 -2.34 14.05 7.18
C PRO A 194 -1.49 15.10 7.91
N ARG A 195 -1.64 15.23 9.22
CA ARG A 195 -0.87 16.18 10.04
C ARG A 195 0.64 15.90 10.09
N ASP A 196 1.06 14.68 9.80
CA ASP A 196 2.46 14.27 9.81
C ASP A 196 3.18 14.71 8.52
N ILE A 197 2.41 15.06 7.47
CA ILE A 197 2.93 15.44 6.16
C ILE A 197 2.84 16.96 5.99
N VAL A 198 3.86 17.66 6.47
CA VAL A 198 3.97 19.12 6.34
C VAL A 198 4.82 19.46 5.12
N ASP A 199 4.34 20.37 4.26
CA ASP A 199 5.04 20.80 3.04
C ASP A 199 5.45 19.64 2.13
N LEU A 200 4.60 18.60 2.03
CA LEU A 200 4.85 17.38 1.25
C LEU A 200 6.15 16.65 1.65
N LYS A 201 6.58 16.80 2.91
CA LYS A 201 7.75 16.10 3.45
C LYS A 201 7.36 14.70 3.92
N TRP A 202 7.46 13.76 3.01
CA TRP A 202 7.18 12.35 3.28
C TRP A 202 8.29 11.70 4.12
N PRO A 203 7.94 10.74 5.01
CA PRO A 203 8.91 10.00 5.83
C PRO A 203 9.79 9.10 4.96
N LEU A 204 10.91 8.67 5.52
CA LEU A 204 11.74 7.66 4.92
C LEU A 204 11.00 6.32 4.83
N LEU A 205 11.29 5.54 3.80
CA LEU A 205 10.69 4.23 3.61
C LEU A 205 10.89 3.32 4.82
N ASP A 206 12.08 3.32 5.41
CA ASP A 206 12.39 2.49 6.56
C ASP A 206 11.67 2.96 7.85
N GLU A 207 11.40 4.26 8.01
CA GLU A 207 10.58 4.80 9.10
C GLU A 207 9.09 4.49 8.94
N ALA A 208 8.67 4.25 7.71
CA ALA A 208 7.30 3.97 7.33
C ALA A 208 6.98 2.46 7.27
N ARG A 209 7.96 1.58 7.46
CA ARG A 209 7.72 0.13 7.48
C ARG A 209 6.72 -0.25 8.58
N GLY A 210 5.84 -1.19 8.27
CA GLY A 210 4.79 -1.65 9.17
C GLY A 210 3.64 -0.65 9.39
N LYS A 211 3.61 0.47 8.65
CA LYS A 211 2.60 1.52 8.78
C LYS A 211 1.58 1.52 7.64
N PHE A 212 0.55 2.32 7.83
CA PHE A 212 -0.60 2.46 6.92
C PHE A 212 -0.82 3.92 6.53
N ILE A 213 -1.23 4.12 5.28
CA ILE A 213 -1.70 5.39 4.73
C ILE A 213 -3.15 5.18 4.33
N LEU A 214 -4.05 5.94 4.94
CA LEU A 214 -5.48 5.83 4.64
C LEU A 214 -5.97 7.06 3.89
N ILE A 215 -6.86 6.86 2.94
CA ILE A 215 -7.45 7.94 2.16
C ILE A 215 -8.95 7.76 1.98
N LEU A 216 -9.70 8.82 2.18
CA LEU A 216 -11.08 8.94 1.72
C LEU A 216 -11.05 9.33 0.24
N ASP A 217 -11.35 8.36 -0.65
CA ASP A 217 -11.39 8.55 -2.11
C ASP A 217 -12.76 9.10 -2.53
N GLU A 218 -13.06 10.32 -2.08
CA GLU A 218 -14.30 11.03 -2.35
C GLU A 218 -14.02 12.41 -2.91
N GLY A 219 -15.01 12.96 -3.60
CA GLY A 219 -15.06 14.32 -4.08
C GLY A 219 -16.24 15.12 -3.51
N GLY A 220 -16.34 16.41 -3.89
CA GLY A 220 -17.49 17.25 -3.55
C GLY A 220 -17.80 17.34 -2.06
N ALA A 221 -19.08 17.33 -1.71
CA ALA A 221 -19.56 17.60 -0.36
C ALA A 221 -19.05 16.59 0.69
N LYS A 222 -18.91 15.29 0.35
CA LYS A 222 -18.39 14.27 1.28
C LYS A 222 -16.93 14.54 1.63
N ARG A 223 -16.09 14.81 0.62
CA ARG A 223 -14.70 15.22 0.85
C ARG A 223 -14.63 16.50 1.67
N ASP A 224 -15.41 17.52 1.29
CA ASP A 224 -15.39 18.84 1.92
C ASP A 224 -15.81 18.75 3.41
N MET A 225 -16.82 17.93 3.70
CA MET A 225 -17.22 17.61 5.08
C MET A 225 -16.12 16.89 5.86
N TYR A 226 -15.42 15.94 5.24
CA TYR A 226 -14.43 15.14 5.94
C TYR A 226 -13.14 15.92 6.21
N TYR A 227 -12.65 16.73 5.28
CA TYR A 227 -11.41 17.46 5.51
C TYR A 227 -11.56 18.67 6.42
N GLU A 228 -12.76 19.07 6.80
CA GLU A 228 -12.96 20.01 7.90
C GLU A 228 -12.36 19.42 9.18
N GLY A 229 -11.34 20.08 9.73
CA GLY A 229 -10.55 19.56 10.85
C GLY A 229 -9.57 18.45 10.50
N TRP A 230 -9.09 18.41 9.27
CA TRP A 230 -8.20 17.37 8.72
C TRP A 230 -6.98 17.03 9.58
N GLN A 231 -6.44 18.00 10.37
CA GLN A 231 -5.30 17.76 11.27
C GLN A 231 -5.58 16.70 12.34
N GLN A 232 -6.84 16.49 12.71
CA GLN A 232 -7.26 15.50 13.70
C GLN A 232 -7.75 14.19 13.05
N ARG A 233 -7.96 14.18 11.74
CA ARG A 233 -8.47 13.01 11.02
C ARG A 233 -7.38 11.96 10.75
N PRO A 234 -7.71 10.67 10.80
CA PRO A 234 -6.76 9.59 10.48
C PRO A 234 -6.51 9.41 8.98
N MET A 235 -7.44 9.84 8.11
CA MET A 235 -7.33 9.65 6.67
C MET A 235 -6.98 10.93 5.92
N PHE A 236 -6.18 10.78 4.88
CA PHE A 236 -6.02 11.79 3.85
C PHE A 236 -7.30 11.92 3.02
N THR A 237 -7.40 13.00 2.25
CA THR A 237 -8.49 13.25 1.31
C THR A 237 -7.94 13.59 -0.06
N ASN A 238 -8.73 13.38 -1.11
CA ASN A 238 -8.46 13.86 -2.46
C ASN A 238 -8.73 15.39 -2.53
N ALA A 239 -7.97 16.17 -1.76
CA ALA A 239 -8.10 17.61 -1.70
C ALA A 239 -7.49 18.28 -2.95
N PRO A 240 -8.03 19.42 -3.42
CA PRO A 240 -7.46 20.12 -4.57
C PRO A 240 -6.07 20.66 -4.26
N GLU A 241 -5.21 20.75 -5.29
CA GLU A 241 -3.87 21.31 -5.19
C GLU A 241 -3.87 22.68 -4.50
N GLY A 242 -2.90 22.91 -3.63
CA GLY A 242 -2.77 24.14 -2.85
C GLY A 242 -3.64 24.19 -1.58
N HIS A 243 -4.55 23.25 -1.38
CA HIS A 243 -5.25 23.14 -0.10
C HIS A 243 -4.31 22.60 0.98
N PRO A 244 -4.36 23.13 2.23
CA PRO A 244 -3.45 22.68 3.31
C PRO A 244 -3.50 21.17 3.61
N ALA A 245 -4.63 20.50 3.33
CA ALA A 245 -4.77 19.04 3.46
C ALA A 245 -4.31 18.26 2.23
N ALA A 246 -3.90 18.94 1.14
CA ALA A 246 -3.53 18.28 -0.10
C ALA A 246 -2.13 17.65 0.00
N ALA A 247 -2.06 16.35 0.06
CA ALA A 247 -0.83 15.58 -0.02
C ALA A 247 -0.97 14.38 -0.97
N ILE A 248 -2.21 13.92 -1.15
CA ILE A 248 -2.59 12.77 -1.98
C ILE A 248 -3.65 13.22 -2.98
N MET A 249 -3.54 12.74 -4.23
CA MET A 249 -4.55 12.99 -5.25
C MET A 249 -4.88 11.72 -6.03
N ILE A 250 -6.13 11.61 -6.45
CA ILE A 250 -6.66 10.48 -7.23
C ILE A 250 -6.92 10.97 -8.66
N ILE A 251 -6.17 10.42 -9.61
CA ILE A 251 -6.25 10.77 -11.03
C ILE A 251 -6.36 9.47 -11.84
N ASN A 252 -7.56 9.11 -12.24
CA ASN A 252 -7.87 7.78 -12.75
C ASN A 252 -7.43 7.51 -14.20
N ASP A 253 -7.21 8.55 -15.02
CA ASP A 253 -6.87 8.39 -16.42
C ASP A 253 -5.41 8.76 -16.72
N PRO A 254 -4.46 7.79 -16.65
CA PRO A 254 -3.05 8.07 -16.84
C PRO A 254 -2.67 8.33 -18.31
N ILE A 255 -3.56 8.09 -19.26
CA ILE A 255 -3.32 8.42 -20.66
C ILE A 255 -3.63 9.91 -20.87
N ARG A 256 -4.83 10.35 -20.52
CA ARG A 256 -5.27 11.72 -20.70
C ARG A 256 -4.55 12.70 -19.80
N GLU A 257 -4.31 12.32 -18.54
CA GLU A 257 -3.76 13.17 -17.50
C GLU A 257 -2.26 12.89 -17.24
N PHE A 258 -1.54 12.31 -18.23
CA PHE A 258 -0.15 11.87 -18.06
C PHE A 258 0.78 12.98 -17.57
N ASP A 259 0.76 14.13 -18.26
CA ASP A 259 1.62 15.26 -17.95
C ASP A 259 1.26 15.89 -16.59
N GLU A 260 -0.03 15.93 -16.26
CA GLU A 260 -0.51 16.43 -14.99
C GLU A 260 -0.07 15.53 -13.82
N ILE A 261 -0.19 14.21 -13.98
CA ILE A 261 0.32 13.26 -12.99
C ILE A 261 1.82 13.48 -12.77
N GLN A 262 2.61 13.58 -13.85
CA GLN A 262 4.06 13.81 -13.72
C GLN A 262 4.38 15.14 -13.03
N ARG A 263 3.64 16.20 -13.34
CA ARG A 263 3.80 17.50 -12.71
C ARG A 263 3.57 17.45 -11.21
N LEU A 264 2.46 16.83 -10.79
CA LEU A 264 2.08 16.71 -9.37
C LEU A 264 3.05 15.80 -8.61
N VAL A 265 3.46 14.69 -9.19
CA VAL A 265 4.46 13.77 -8.63
C VAL A 265 5.79 14.50 -8.39
N LYS A 266 6.26 15.30 -9.37
CA LYS A 266 7.46 16.13 -9.23
C LYS A 266 7.30 17.25 -8.18
N ALA A 267 6.09 17.74 -7.99
CA ALA A 267 5.78 18.71 -6.92
C ALA A 267 5.74 18.08 -5.52
N GLY A 268 5.79 16.74 -5.40
CA GLY A 268 5.88 16.01 -4.14
C GLY A 268 4.57 15.37 -3.69
N TYR A 269 3.48 15.51 -4.42
CA TYR A 269 2.23 14.81 -4.13
C TYR A 269 2.37 13.30 -4.38
N MET A 270 1.65 12.49 -3.62
CA MET A 270 1.46 11.09 -3.95
C MET A 270 0.18 10.91 -4.78
N ILE A 271 0.31 10.23 -5.89
CA ILE A 271 -0.78 10.06 -6.86
C ILE A 271 -1.19 8.59 -6.94
N ARG A 272 -2.51 8.34 -6.93
CA ARG A 272 -3.09 7.07 -7.32
C ARG A 272 -3.70 7.21 -8.71
N THR A 273 -3.38 6.25 -9.60
CA THR A 273 -3.99 6.13 -10.93
C THR A 273 -4.46 4.70 -11.20
N ARG A 274 -5.09 4.44 -12.34
CA ARG A 274 -5.60 3.12 -12.72
C ARG A 274 -4.93 2.59 -13.98
N ALA A 275 -4.53 1.30 -13.94
CA ALA A 275 -3.98 0.59 -15.09
C ALA A 275 -5.06 0.02 -16.02
N ASP A 276 -6.27 -0.14 -15.51
CA ASP A 276 -7.44 -0.66 -16.22
C ASP A 276 -8.74 -0.08 -15.64
N ALA A 277 -9.82 -0.13 -16.41
CA ALA A 277 -11.14 0.31 -15.99
C ALA A 277 -12.24 -0.49 -16.72
N ASP A 278 -13.30 -0.85 -16.00
CA ASP A 278 -14.48 -1.51 -16.55
C ASP A 278 -14.14 -2.79 -17.34
N THR A 279 -13.07 -3.49 -16.96
CA THR A 279 -12.54 -4.72 -17.60
C THR A 279 -12.05 -4.57 -19.05
N ARG A 280 -12.10 -3.39 -19.66
CA ARG A 280 -11.85 -3.17 -21.11
C ARG A 280 -10.44 -3.57 -21.50
N GLU A 281 -9.43 -3.01 -20.81
CA GLU A 281 -8.03 -3.28 -21.12
C GLU A 281 -7.70 -4.78 -20.96
N ALA A 282 -8.28 -5.43 -19.97
CA ALA A 282 -8.08 -6.86 -19.75
C ALA A 282 -8.74 -7.72 -20.84
N ARG A 283 -9.95 -7.37 -21.31
CA ARG A 283 -10.63 -8.05 -22.40
C ARG A 283 -9.88 -7.96 -23.71
N ASP A 284 -9.39 -6.76 -24.03
CA ASP A 284 -8.69 -6.48 -25.28
C ASP A 284 -7.18 -6.81 -25.21
N ASN A 285 -6.68 -7.20 -24.04
CA ASN A 285 -5.25 -7.31 -23.74
C ASN A 285 -4.48 -6.03 -24.09
N ASP A 286 -5.13 -4.88 -23.89
CA ASP A 286 -4.53 -3.56 -24.12
C ASP A 286 -3.66 -3.16 -22.93
N THR A 287 -2.37 -2.99 -23.15
CA THR A 287 -1.41 -2.60 -22.11
C THR A 287 -1.09 -1.10 -22.10
N SER A 288 -1.69 -0.30 -23.00
CA SER A 288 -1.36 1.10 -23.17
C SER A 288 -1.57 1.92 -21.90
N ARG A 289 -2.73 1.72 -21.24
CA ARG A 289 -3.08 2.40 -19.99
C ARG A 289 -2.17 1.98 -18.83
N LYS A 290 -1.88 0.69 -18.68
CA LYS A 290 -0.91 0.17 -17.71
C LYS A 290 0.47 0.79 -17.90
N ILE A 291 0.98 0.86 -19.13
CA ILE A 291 2.27 1.46 -19.47
C ILE A 291 2.28 2.95 -19.10
N ALA A 292 1.23 3.68 -19.47
CA ALA A 292 1.08 5.09 -19.12
C ALA A 292 1.05 5.28 -17.59
N ALA A 293 0.29 4.45 -16.85
CA ALA A 293 0.18 4.50 -15.39
C ALA A 293 1.56 4.37 -14.72
N PHE A 294 2.35 3.36 -15.10
CA PHE A 294 3.70 3.20 -14.53
C PHE A 294 4.65 4.32 -14.95
N LYS A 295 4.64 4.74 -16.22
CA LYS A 295 5.53 5.79 -16.71
C LYS A 295 5.18 7.18 -16.20
N SER A 296 3.93 7.43 -15.79
CA SER A 296 3.51 8.72 -15.24
C SER A 296 4.20 9.06 -13.92
N GLY A 297 4.74 8.06 -13.22
CA GLY A 297 5.33 8.23 -11.90
C GLY A 297 4.31 8.25 -10.76
N ALA A 298 3.02 7.98 -11.02
CA ALA A 298 2.06 7.77 -9.94
C ALA A 298 2.58 6.69 -8.99
N GLN A 299 2.57 6.95 -7.69
CA GLN A 299 3.09 6.01 -6.69
C GLN A 299 2.22 4.76 -6.59
N VAL A 300 0.91 4.91 -6.81
CA VAL A 300 -0.06 3.82 -6.70
C VAL A 300 -0.69 3.54 -8.06
N VAL A 301 -0.50 2.34 -8.58
CA VAL A 301 -1.13 1.86 -9.82
C VAL A 301 -2.18 0.83 -9.45
N SER A 302 -3.45 1.23 -9.52
CA SER A 302 -4.61 0.40 -9.16
C SER A 302 -5.08 -0.44 -10.35
N THR A 303 -5.52 -1.68 -10.11
CA THR A 303 -5.96 -2.63 -11.13
C THR A 303 -7.03 -3.59 -10.59
N ASP A 304 -7.85 -4.12 -11.49
CA ASP A 304 -8.72 -5.27 -11.22
C ASP A 304 -8.00 -6.61 -11.50
N TYR A 305 -6.80 -6.58 -12.15
CA TYR A 305 -6.11 -7.76 -12.66
C TYR A 305 -4.64 -7.85 -12.22
N TYR A 306 -4.38 -7.89 -10.91
CA TYR A 306 -3.04 -8.20 -10.39
C TYR A 306 -2.68 -9.69 -10.55
N LEU A 307 -3.67 -10.55 -10.77
CA LEU A 307 -3.52 -11.93 -11.28
C LEU A 307 -3.83 -11.96 -12.79
N PRO A 308 -3.30 -12.95 -13.55
CA PRO A 308 -3.59 -13.06 -14.97
C PRO A 308 -5.09 -13.20 -15.26
N ALA A 309 -5.61 -12.41 -16.19
CA ALA A 309 -7.01 -12.43 -16.63
C ALA A 309 -7.28 -13.60 -17.59
N THR A 310 -7.04 -14.84 -17.14
CA THR A 310 -7.13 -16.05 -17.97
C THR A 310 -8.53 -16.35 -18.50
N HIS A 311 -9.57 -15.89 -17.81
CA HIS A 311 -10.97 -16.08 -18.23
C HIS A 311 -11.32 -15.31 -19.51
N PHE A 312 -10.55 -14.28 -19.91
CA PHE A 312 -10.70 -13.63 -21.22
C PHE A 312 -9.89 -14.30 -22.35
N GLY A 313 -9.25 -15.45 -22.07
CA GLY A 313 -8.44 -16.15 -23.06
C GLY A 313 -7.10 -15.50 -23.36
N ASN A 314 -6.67 -14.55 -22.56
CA ASN A 314 -5.39 -13.85 -22.66
C ASN A 314 -4.69 -13.84 -21.30
N GLY A 315 -3.53 -13.22 -21.22
CA GLY A 315 -2.72 -13.16 -19.99
C GLY A 315 -2.56 -11.74 -19.46
N TYR A 316 -3.51 -10.83 -19.70
CA TYR A 316 -3.44 -9.48 -19.17
C TYR A 316 -3.22 -9.52 -17.65
N GLN A 317 -2.22 -8.79 -17.20
CA GLN A 317 -1.85 -8.72 -15.79
C GLN A 317 -1.15 -7.40 -15.49
N VAL A 318 -1.38 -6.87 -14.30
CA VAL A 318 -0.68 -5.70 -13.76
C VAL A 318 0.03 -6.11 -12.48
N SER A 319 1.33 -6.30 -12.55
CA SER A 319 2.15 -6.75 -11.42
C SER A 319 3.54 -6.15 -11.47
N LEU A 320 4.23 -6.18 -10.35
CA LEU A 320 5.64 -5.85 -10.20
C LEU A 320 6.40 -7.09 -9.74
N PRO A 321 7.72 -7.21 -10.05
CA PRO A 321 8.55 -8.32 -9.59
C PRO A 321 8.74 -8.33 -8.06
N GLN A 322 8.58 -7.18 -7.43
CA GLN A 322 8.71 -6.96 -5.98
C GLN A 322 7.51 -6.13 -5.49
N PRO A 323 7.16 -6.17 -4.20
CA PRO A 323 6.03 -5.41 -3.65
C PRO A 323 6.10 -3.91 -3.93
N VAL A 324 7.31 -3.36 -4.01
CA VAL A 324 7.56 -1.95 -4.36
C VAL A 324 8.77 -1.86 -5.28
N GLN A 325 8.79 -0.84 -6.13
CA GLN A 325 9.94 -0.48 -6.97
C GLN A 325 10.27 1.01 -6.83
N CYS A 326 11.46 1.41 -7.27
CA CYS A 326 11.82 2.81 -7.37
C CYS A 326 10.89 3.54 -8.35
N ASN A 327 10.39 4.70 -7.95
CA ASN A 327 9.53 5.51 -8.79
C ASN A 327 10.34 6.09 -9.97
N PRO A 328 9.89 5.94 -11.22
CA PRO A 328 10.66 6.36 -12.39
C PRO A 328 10.84 7.88 -12.53
N VAL A 329 10.11 8.67 -11.72
CA VAL A 329 10.09 10.15 -11.81
C VAL A 329 10.73 10.82 -10.59
N THR A 330 10.54 10.24 -9.38
CA THR A 330 10.95 10.90 -8.12
C THR A 330 12.04 10.16 -7.36
N ALA A 331 12.33 8.91 -7.70
CA ALA A 331 13.38 8.19 -7.01
C ALA A 331 14.76 8.80 -7.34
N PRO A 332 15.68 8.91 -6.38
CA PRO A 332 17.05 9.29 -6.67
C PRO A 332 17.76 8.23 -7.53
N ASP A 333 18.76 8.62 -8.32
CA ASP A 333 19.47 7.74 -9.27
C ASP A 333 20.06 6.48 -8.63
N HIS A 334 20.41 6.56 -7.35
CA HIS A 334 20.98 5.43 -6.59
C HIS A 334 19.91 4.56 -5.91
N CYS A 335 18.62 4.80 -6.18
CA CYS A 335 17.54 4.05 -5.55
C CYS A 335 17.69 2.54 -5.75
N GLN A 336 17.80 1.82 -4.65
CA GLN A 336 17.79 0.36 -4.59
C GLN A 336 16.95 -0.07 -3.40
N ILE A 337 15.79 -0.67 -3.65
CA ILE A 337 14.90 -1.11 -2.58
C ILE A 337 15.23 -2.56 -2.23
N LYS A 338 15.62 -2.78 -0.97
CA LYS A 338 15.72 -4.12 -0.37
C LYS A 338 14.46 -4.36 0.44
N ASN A 339 13.71 -5.40 0.07
CA ASN A 339 12.50 -5.86 0.78
C ASN A 339 12.86 -6.68 2.01
#